data_e17a6b76f51e58477f94b390e7d60c2a
#
_entry.id   e17a6b76f51e58477f94b390e7d60c2a
#
_cell.length_a   1.000
_cell.length_b   1.000
_cell.length_c   1.000
_cell.angle_alpha   90.00
_cell.angle_beta   90.00
_cell.angle_gamma   90.00
#
_symmetry.space_group_name_H-M   'P 1'
#
loop_
_entity.id
_entity.type
_entity.pdbx_description
1 polymer ?
#
loop_
_entity_poly.entity_id
_entity_poly.type
_entity_poly.pdbx_seq_one_letter_code
_entity_poly.pdbx_strand_id
1 'polypeptide(L)'
;NLHKFEYPLVLKSYEGAVSRNVRMCYSENDLLSAAKTLMQTPNLKEDFKELYRAHRYPPYKPESRFRKKVIIQNMITGLENDWKVLVFGNKLYKLKRLNRIGDPRASGSGRFIFDKEIDTEILDFAVECYNKFNVPVASLDIAKNEEGCILFEFQFVTFGTKTLENSDHFYIKKDGIWIIENKPTILEEEFAKSYSDFFQNNNYFNNE
;
A
#
# COMPACT_ATOMS: atom_id res chain seq x y z
N ASN A 1 -24.60 9.13 5.81
CA ASN A 1 -25.18 8.87 4.48
C ASN A 1 -24.38 7.77 3.78
N LEU A 2 -24.65 6.50 4.09
CA LEU A 2 -24.00 5.34 3.47
C LEU A 2 -24.57 5.05 2.07
N HIS A 3 -25.73 5.59 1.73
CA HIS A 3 -26.37 5.46 0.39
C HIS A 3 -25.62 6.14 -0.77
N LYS A 4 -24.45 6.76 -0.49
CA LYS A 4 -23.62 7.42 -1.52
C LYS A 4 -22.49 6.54 -2.08
N PHE A 5 -22.34 5.33 -1.56
CA PHE A 5 -21.28 4.44 -1.99
C PHE A 5 -21.76 3.50 -3.10
N GLU A 6 -20.97 3.37 -4.14
CA GLU A 6 -21.14 2.36 -5.18
C GLU A 6 -20.39 1.08 -4.78
N TYR A 7 -21.06 -0.06 -4.84
CA TYR A 7 -20.49 -1.36 -4.49
C TYR A 7 -20.01 -2.10 -5.74
N PRO A 8 -18.96 -2.95 -5.63
CA PRO A 8 -18.27 -3.39 -4.42
C PRO A 8 -17.21 -2.42 -3.90
N LEU A 9 -16.97 -2.48 -2.57
CA LEU A 9 -15.99 -1.66 -1.86
C LEU A 9 -14.97 -2.49 -1.12
N VAL A 10 -13.82 -1.90 -0.84
CA VAL A 10 -12.82 -2.44 0.07
C VAL A 10 -12.74 -1.54 1.29
N LEU A 11 -12.92 -2.11 2.47
CA LEU A 11 -12.73 -1.44 3.75
C LEU A 11 -11.43 -1.92 4.39
N LYS A 12 -10.55 -0.99 4.73
CA LYS A 12 -9.25 -1.25 5.35
C LYS A 12 -9.15 -0.56 6.71
N SER A 13 -8.51 -1.21 7.69
CA SER A 13 -8.07 -0.50 8.89
C SER A 13 -6.97 0.50 8.50
N TYR A 14 -6.98 1.67 9.13
CA TYR A 14 -5.88 2.63 9.02
C TYR A 14 -4.54 2.03 9.50
N GLU A 15 -4.61 1.17 10.51
CA GLU A 15 -3.45 0.45 11.06
C GLU A 15 -3.49 -1.02 10.64
N GLY A 16 -2.37 -1.56 10.21
CA GLY A 16 -2.24 -2.98 9.92
C GLY A 16 -1.37 -3.28 8.71
N ALA A 17 -0.86 -4.50 8.65
CA ALA A 17 -0.06 -5.01 7.56
C ALA A 17 -0.59 -6.36 7.08
N VAL A 18 -0.18 -6.78 5.87
CA VAL A 18 -0.41 -8.13 5.31
C VAL A 18 -1.90 -8.43 5.09
N SER A 19 -2.70 -7.44 4.68
CA SER A 19 -4.14 -7.59 4.35
C SER A 19 -5.03 -8.19 5.46
N ARG A 20 -4.56 -8.29 6.71
CA ARG A 20 -5.32 -8.90 7.82
C ARG A 20 -6.60 -8.16 8.16
N ASN A 21 -6.58 -6.83 8.00
CA ASN A 21 -7.67 -5.93 8.32
C ASN A 21 -8.31 -5.32 7.06
N VAL A 22 -8.38 -6.10 5.99
CA VAL A 22 -9.05 -5.75 4.73
C VAL A 22 -10.33 -6.57 4.63
N ARG A 23 -11.44 -5.91 4.33
CA ARG A 23 -12.76 -6.52 4.12
C ARG A 23 -13.32 -6.06 2.78
N MET A 24 -13.86 -7.00 2.02
CA MET A 24 -14.64 -6.72 0.82
C MET A 24 -16.10 -6.58 1.21
N CYS A 25 -16.73 -5.55 0.70
CA CYS A 25 -18.11 -5.20 1.01
C CYS A 25 -18.89 -5.12 -0.31
N TYR A 26 -19.84 -6.03 -0.48
CA TYR A 26 -20.69 -6.10 -1.67
C TYR A 26 -22.05 -5.45 -1.44
N SER A 27 -22.32 -5.07 -0.19
CA SER A 27 -23.55 -4.43 0.23
C SER A 27 -23.33 -3.45 1.38
N GLU A 28 -24.33 -2.61 1.66
CA GLU A 28 -24.34 -1.74 2.83
C GLU A 28 -24.25 -2.53 4.15
N ASN A 29 -24.88 -3.68 4.22
CA ASN A 29 -24.83 -4.54 5.41
C ASN A 29 -23.42 -5.09 5.65
N ASP A 30 -22.71 -5.49 4.57
CA ASP A 30 -21.31 -5.91 4.68
C ASP A 30 -20.44 -4.76 5.17
N LEU A 31 -20.62 -3.56 4.61
CA LEU A 31 -19.86 -2.37 5.00
C LEU A 31 -20.07 -2.02 6.47
N LEU A 32 -21.32 -2.04 6.94
CA LEU A 32 -21.67 -1.78 8.34
C LEU A 32 -21.06 -2.82 9.29
N SER A 33 -21.15 -4.10 8.93
CA SER A 33 -20.58 -5.21 9.72
C SER A 33 -19.05 -5.11 9.79
N ALA A 34 -18.41 -4.89 8.65
CA ALA A 34 -16.97 -4.72 8.56
C ALA A 34 -16.49 -3.48 9.34
N ALA A 35 -17.19 -2.36 9.21
CA ALA A 35 -16.88 -1.12 9.94
C ALA A 35 -17.00 -1.33 11.45
N LYS A 36 -18.06 -1.95 11.94
CA LYS A 36 -18.20 -2.29 13.37
C LYS A 36 -17.02 -3.12 13.88
N THR A 37 -16.54 -4.07 13.09
CA THR A 37 -15.42 -4.92 13.47
C THR A 37 -14.08 -4.17 13.46
N LEU A 38 -13.79 -3.42 12.40
CA LEU A 38 -12.49 -2.77 12.20
C LEU A 38 -12.32 -1.50 13.05
N MET A 39 -13.41 -0.80 13.32
CA MET A 39 -13.37 0.43 14.13
C MET A 39 -13.32 0.18 15.64
N GLN A 40 -13.60 -1.04 16.07
CA GLN A 40 -13.64 -1.40 17.48
C GLN A 40 -12.30 -1.18 18.17
N THR A 41 -12.36 -0.58 19.35
CA THR A 41 -11.22 -0.40 20.25
C THR A 41 -11.53 -1.15 21.54
N PRO A 42 -11.28 -2.48 21.61
CA PRO A 42 -11.58 -3.25 22.81
C PRO A 42 -10.62 -2.83 23.92
N ASN A 43 -11.16 -2.26 24.98
CA ASN A 43 -10.44 -1.98 26.21
C ASN A 43 -11.38 -2.17 27.40
N LEU A 44 -11.40 -3.38 27.94
CA LEU A 44 -12.29 -3.77 29.04
C LEU A 44 -12.18 -2.80 30.25
N LYS A 45 -10.97 -2.34 30.57
CA LYS A 45 -10.77 -1.42 31.72
C LYS A 45 -11.43 -0.05 31.48
N GLU A 46 -11.27 0.49 30.29
CA GLU A 46 -11.93 1.76 29.92
C GLU A 46 -13.44 1.59 29.79
N ASP A 47 -13.89 0.47 29.21
CA ASP A 47 -15.32 0.16 29.11
C ASP A 47 -16.00 0.11 30.49
N PHE A 48 -15.35 -0.49 31.50
CA PHE A 48 -15.87 -0.48 32.87
C PHE A 48 -15.85 0.92 33.49
N LYS A 49 -14.81 1.70 33.27
CA LYS A 49 -14.76 3.10 33.74
C LYS A 49 -15.84 3.96 33.10
N GLU A 50 -16.09 3.79 31.80
CA GLU A 50 -17.14 4.50 31.08
C GLU A 50 -18.54 4.16 31.61
N LEU A 51 -18.79 2.86 31.87
CA LEU A 51 -20.03 2.41 32.50
C LEU A 51 -20.22 3.00 33.90
N TYR A 52 -19.15 2.99 34.72
CA TYR A 52 -19.19 3.59 36.06
C TYR A 52 -19.48 5.08 36.01
N ARG A 53 -18.80 5.83 35.10
CA ARG A 53 -18.99 7.25 34.92
C ARG A 53 -20.43 7.57 34.48
N ALA A 54 -20.96 6.83 33.52
CA ALA A 54 -22.33 6.99 33.04
C ALA A 54 -23.37 6.73 34.13
N HIS A 55 -23.12 5.75 35.02
CA HIS A 55 -23.98 5.47 36.16
C HIS A 55 -23.88 6.55 37.25
N ARG A 56 -22.66 7.02 37.53
CA ARG A 56 -22.41 7.97 38.64
C ARG A 56 -22.77 9.41 38.28
N TYR A 57 -22.66 9.75 36.98
CA TYR A 57 -22.89 11.11 36.46
C TYR A 57 -23.90 11.07 35.31
N PRO A 58 -25.21 11.15 35.55
CA PRO A 58 -26.26 11.01 34.53
C PRO A 58 -26.08 11.83 33.24
N PRO A 59 -25.52 13.08 33.29
CA PRO A 59 -25.23 13.86 32.07
C PRO A 59 -24.04 13.34 31.25
N TYR A 60 -23.22 12.41 31.79
CA TYR A 60 -22.06 11.89 31.13
C TYR A 60 -22.44 10.99 29.96
N LYS A 61 -21.92 11.29 28.79
CA LYS A 61 -22.08 10.44 27.60
C LYS A 61 -20.81 9.63 27.41
N PRO A 62 -20.86 8.29 27.49
CA PRO A 62 -19.71 7.43 27.26
C PRO A 62 -19.10 7.68 25.89
N GLU A 63 -17.78 7.58 25.83
CA GLU A 63 -17.10 7.63 24.55
C GLU A 63 -17.45 6.40 23.67
N SER A 64 -17.50 6.64 22.37
CA SER A 64 -17.75 5.57 21.41
C SER A 64 -16.66 4.51 21.47
N ARG A 65 -17.02 3.24 21.42
CA ARG A 65 -16.10 2.10 21.26
C ARG A 65 -15.56 1.98 19.83
N PHE A 66 -16.12 2.72 18.89
CA PHE A 66 -15.75 2.71 17.47
C PHE A 66 -14.89 3.93 17.13
N ARG A 67 -13.62 3.92 17.59
CA ARG A 67 -12.71 5.06 17.47
C ARG A 67 -11.61 4.89 16.42
N LYS A 68 -11.36 3.65 15.97
CA LYS A 68 -10.34 3.41 14.95
C LYS A 68 -10.79 3.95 13.60
N LYS A 69 -9.86 4.56 12.90
CA LYS A 69 -10.08 5.06 11.54
C LYS A 69 -10.08 3.89 10.56
N VAL A 70 -10.88 4.02 9.53
CA VAL A 70 -10.92 3.09 8.39
C VAL A 70 -10.82 3.86 7.09
N ILE A 71 -10.33 3.19 6.06
CA ILE A 71 -10.23 3.70 4.70
C ILE A 71 -11.24 2.91 3.86
N ILE A 72 -12.06 3.61 3.11
CA ILE A 72 -13.00 3.04 2.13
C ILE A 72 -12.45 3.33 0.75
N GLN A 73 -12.35 2.29 -0.09
CA GLN A 73 -11.89 2.39 -1.48
C GLN A 73 -12.84 1.62 -2.39
N ASN A 74 -12.99 2.07 -3.63
CA ASN A 74 -13.64 1.26 -4.66
C ASN A 74 -12.84 -0.02 -4.88
N MET A 75 -13.54 -1.14 -5.04
CA MET A 75 -12.89 -2.41 -5.32
C MET A 75 -12.56 -2.49 -6.82
N ILE A 76 -11.31 -2.78 -7.10
CA ILE A 76 -10.88 -3.09 -8.48
C ILE A 76 -11.20 -4.56 -8.72
N THR A 77 -12.10 -4.83 -9.64
CA THR A 77 -12.54 -6.19 -10.00
C THR A 77 -11.73 -6.75 -11.16
N GLY A 78 -11.78 -8.08 -11.36
CA GLY A 78 -11.13 -8.73 -12.50
C GLY A 78 -9.61 -8.87 -12.40
N LEU A 79 -9.00 -8.51 -11.26
CA LEU A 79 -7.56 -8.65 -11.08
C LEU A 79 -7.18 -10.11 -10.79
N GLU A 80 -6.17 -10.61 -11.48
CA GLU A 80 -5.55 -11.91 -11.22
C GLU A 80 -4.22 -11.78 -10.45
N ASN A 81 -3.64 -10.61 -10.50
CA ASN A 81 -2.36 -10.27 -9.90
C ASN A 81 -2.25 -8.76 -9.63
N ASP A 82 -1.22 -8.40 -8.90
CA ASP A 82 -0.73 -7.03 -8.78
C ASP A 82 0.81 -7.00 -8.89
N TRP A 83 1.37 -5.81 -8.97
CA TRP A 83 2.81 -5.58 -8.99
C TRP A 83 3.23 -4.75 -7.79
N LYS A 84 4.24 -5.26 -7.08
CA LYS A 84 4.99 -4.44 -6.13
C LYS A 84 6.24 -3.91 -6.83
N VAL A 85 6.29 -2.60 -7.00
CA VAL A 85 7.44 -1.93 -7.61
C VAL A 85 8.15 -1.10 -6.55
N LEU A 86 9.42 -1.41 -6.31
CA LEU A 86 10.28 -0.57 -5.48
C LEU A 86 11.08 0.36 -6.40
N VAL A 87 11.09 1.65 -6.06
CA VAL A 87 11.81 2.68 -6.81
C VAL A 87 12.91 3.26 -5.93
N PHE A 88 14.15 3.19 -6.42
CA PHE A 88 15.35 3.73 -5.80
C PHE A 88 16.04 4.65 -6.81
N GLY A 89 15.70 5.94 -6.77
CA GLY A 89 16.18 6.89 -7.78
C GLY A 89 15.75 6.47 -9.19
N ASN A 90 16.72 6.08 -10.03
CA ASN A 90 16.46 5.65 -11.41
C ASN A 90 16.37 4.13 -11.59
N LYS A 91 16.46 3.35 -10.50
CA LYS A 91 16.35 1.89 -10.53
C LYS A 91 14.99 1.44 -10.03
N LEU A 92 14.38 0.49 -10.73
CA LEU A 92 13.13 -0.13 -10.37
C LEU A 92 13.31 -1.63 -10.16
N TYR A 93 12.70 -2.16 -9.11
CA TYR A 93 12.63 -3.58 -8.79
C TYR A 93 11.18 -4.01 -8.84
N LYS A 94 10.84 -4.96 -9.70
CA LYS A 94 9.46 -5.38 -9.95
C LYS A 94 9.24 -6.79 -9.43
N LEU A 95 8.15 -6.96 -8.68
CA LEU A 95 7.64 -8.25 -8.21
C LEU A 95 6.19 -8.38 -8.62
N LYS A 96 5.86 -9.39 -9.41
CA LYS A 96 4.48 -9.76 -9.71
C LYS A 96 3.97 -10.70 -8.63
N ARG A 97 2.82 -10.38 -8.04
CA ARG A 97 2.17 -11.16 -6.98
C ARG A 97 0.84 -11.70 -7.52
N LEU A 98 0.71 -13.02 -7.56
CA LEU A 98 -0.55 -13.63 -7.96
C LEU A 98 -1.55 -13.63 -6.80
N ASN A 99 -2.83 -13.54 -7.13
CA ASN A 99 -3.90 -13.62 -6.15
C ASN A 99 -3.86 -14.94 -5.38
N ARG A 100 -4.42 -14.95 -4.19
CA ARG A 100 -4.69 -16.19 -3.45
C ARG A 100 -5.73 -17.01 -4.20
N ILE A 101 -5.66 -18.32 -4.05
CA ILE A 101 -6.68 -19.20 -4.63
C ILE A 101 -8.02 -18.90 -3.97
N GLY A 102 -9.01 -18.50 -4.77
CA GLY A 102 -10.35 -18.16 -4.28
C GLY A 102 -10.48 -16.80 -3.54
N ASP A 103 -9.46 -15.95 -3.64
CA ASP A 103 -9.44 -14.64 -2.97
C ASP A 103 -8.79 -13.61 -3.92
N PRO A 104 -9.41 -12.47 -4.23
CA PRO A 104 -8.84 -11.46 -5.14
C PRO A 104 -7.65 -10.69 -4.55
N ARG A 105 -7.21 -10.99 -3.33
CA ARG A 105 -6.06 -10.33 -2.71
C ARG A 105 -4.75 -11.00 -3.09
N ALA A 106 -3.85 -10.26 -3.74
CA ALA A 106 -2.50 -10.71 -4.06
C ALA A 106 -1.52 -10.53 -2.88
N SER A 107 -1.69 -9.45 -2.11
CA SER A 107 -0.85 -9.17 -0.95
C SER A 107 -0.93 -10.29 0.11
N GLY A 108 0.25 -10.82 0.48
CA GLY A 108 0.36 -11.93 1.43
C GLY A 108 -0.06 -13.29 0.86
N SER A 109 -0.18 -13.44 -0.46
CA SER A 109 -0.47 -14.72 -1.12
C SER A 109 0.70 -15.71 -1.03
N GLY A 110 1.93 -15.21 -0.93
CA GLY A 110 3.16 -15.99 -1.04
C GLY A 110 3.48 -16.47 -2.46
N ARG A 111 2.65 -16.11 -3.45
CA ARG A 111 2.79 -16.52 -4.86
C ARG A 111 3.47 -15.42 -5.65
N PHE A 112 4.81 -15.42 -5.62
CA PHE A 112 5.66 -14.38 -6.16
C PHE A 112 6.33 -14.82 -7.45
N ILE A 113 6.38 -13.94 -8.44
CA ILE A 113 7.06 -14.13 -9.71
C ILE A 113 8.07 -13.00 -9.88
N PHE A 114 9.36 -13.38 -9.92
CA PHE A 114 10.49 -12.51 -10.22
C PHE A 114 10.90 -12.79 -11.68
N ASP A 115 10.11 -12.28 -12.62
CA ASP A 115 10.43 -12.41 -14.05
C ASP A 115 11.28 -11.24 -14.55
N LYS A 116 11.93 -11.44 -15.69
CA LYS A 116 12.68 -10.41 -16.43
C LYS A 116 11.86 -9.82 -17.57
N GLU A 117 10.54 -9.89 -17.48
CA GLU A 117 9.68 -9.27 -18.46
C GLU A 117 9.70 -7.74 -18.31
N ILE A 118 9.86 -7.04 -19.43
CA ILE A 118 9.74 -5.58 -19.45
C ILE A 118 8.27 -5.22 -19.67
N ASP A 119 7.54 -5.06 -18.57
CA ASP A 119 6.19 -4.51 -18.59
C ASP A 119 6.27 -2.98 -18.61
N THR A 120 6.37 -2.42 -19.81
CA THR A 120 6.59 -0.99 -20.03
C THR A 120 5.52 -0.14 -19.36
N GLU A 121 4.25 -0.55 -19.40
CA GLU A 121 3.15 0.22 -18.80
C GLU A 121 3.28 0.30 -17.28
N ILE A 122 3.60 -0.82 -16.62
CA ILE A 122 3.79 -0.83 -15.16
C ILE A 122 5.01 -0.01 -14.76
N LEU A 123 6.12 -0.14 -15.50
CA LEU A 123 7.35 0.58 -15.21
C LEU A 123 7.20 2.09 -15.45
N ASP A 124 6.56 2.49 -16.55
CA ASP A 124 6.31 3.90 -16.85
C ASP A 124 5.34 4.52 -15.84
N PHE A 125 4.28 3.82 -15.49
CA PHE A 125 3.33 4.27 -14.47
C PHE A 125 3.98 4.40 -13.09
N ALA A 126 4.87 3.48 -12.72
CA ALA A 126 5.63 3.57 -11.47
C ALA A 126 6.53 4.82 -11.44
N VAL A 127 7.22 5.12 -12.54
CA VAL A 127 8.04 6.35 -12.67
C VAL A 127 7.16 7.60 -12.60
N GLU A 128 6.02 7.61 -13.29
CA GLU A 128 5.09 8.74 -13.25
C GLU A 128 4.61 9.01 -11.81
N CYS A 129 4.21 7.99 -11.08
CA CYS A 129 3.81 8.11 -9.68
C CYS A 129 4.96 8.60 -8.80
N TYR A 130 6.15 8.00 -8.94
CA TYR A 130 7.34 8.36 -8.18
C TYR A 130 7.72 9.82 -8.34
N ASN A 131 7.73 10.32 -9.58
CA ASN A 131 8.07 11.71 -9.88
C ASN A 131 7.10 12.72 -9.26
N LYS A 132 5.82 12.34 -9.11
CA LYS A 132 4.81 13.19 -8.44
C LYS A 132 5.01 13.28 -6.94
N PHE A 133 5.62 12.27 -6.32
CA PHE A 133 5.78 12.24 -4.86
C PHE A 133 7.00 13.01 -4.35
N ASN A 134 8.01 13.21 -5.18
CA ASN A 134 9.25 13.90 -4.82
C ASN A 134 9.88 13.33 -3.54
N VAL A 135 10.19 12.05 -3.55
CA VAL A 135 10.76 11.28 -2.44
C VAL A 135 12.01 10.52 -2.89
N PRO A 136 12.95 10.18 -1.99
CA PRO A 136 14.16 9.46 -2.38
C PRO A 136 13.90 8.01 -2.78
N VAL A 137 12.92 7.37 -2.17
CA VAL A 137 12.54 5.98 -2.44
C VAL A 137 11.03 5.80 -2.33
N ALA A 138 10.48 4.83 -3.05
CA ALA A 138 9.07 4.49 -2.94
C ALA A 138 8.84 2.99 -3.12
N SER A 139 7.82 2.49 -2.43
CA SER A 139 7.21 1.19 -2.67
C SER A 139 5.79 1.43 -3.18
N LEU A 140 5.50 0.93 -4.37
CA LEU A 140 4.24 1.14 -5.07
C LEU A 140 3.56 -0.21 -5.29
N ASP A 141 2.32 -0.35 -4.88
CA ASP A 141 1.48 -1.50 -5.20
C ASP A 141 0.54 -1.08 -6.35
N ILE A 142 0.76 -1.67 -7.53
CA ILE A 142 0.11 -1.28 -8.78
C ILE A 142 -0.75 -2.44 -9.27
N ALA A 143 -2.00 -2.15 -9.61
CA ALA A 143 -2.87 -3.05 -10.35
C ALA A 143 -2.97 -2.58 -11.81
N LYS A 144 -3.31 -3.52 -12.71
CA LYS A 144 -3.60 -3.24 -14.10
C LYS A 144 -4.88 -3.97 -14.52
N ASN A 145 -5.79 -3.24 -15.12
CA ASN A 145 -7.00 -3.77 -15.73
C ASN A 145 -7.11 -3.25 -17.19
N GLU A 146 -8.26 -3.42 -17.82
CA GLU A 146 -8.52 -2.96 -19.19
C GLU A 146 -8.49 -1.43 -19.33
N GLU A 147 -8.72 -0.70 -18.25
CA GLU A 147 -8.70 0.77 -18.22
C GLU A 147 -7.28 1.33 -18.01
N GLY A 148 -6.30 0.49 -17.63
CA GLY A 148 -4.91 0.88 -17.42
C GLY A 148 -4.36 0.54 -16.04
N CYS A 149 -3.29 1.24 -15.65
CA CYS A 149 -2.61 1.05 -14.38
C CYS A 149 -3.24 1.89 -13.27
N ILE A 150 -3.37 1.31 -12.08
CA ILE A 150 -3.97 1.92 -10.91
C ILE A 150 -3.03 1.75 -9.72
N LEU A 151 -2.66 2.86 -9.07
CA LEU A 151 -1.91 2.84 -7.81
C LEU A 151 -2.91 2.70 -6.65
N PHE A 152 -2.86 1.61 -5.90
CA PHE A 152 -3.79 1.40 -4.79
C PHE A 152 -3.13 1.41 -3.40
N GLU A 153 -1.80 1.33 -3.33
CA GLU A 153 -1.04 1.53 -2.09
C GLU A 153 0.36 2.06 -2.41
N PHE A 154 0.88 2.94 -1.56
CA PHE A 154 2.26 3.41 -1.63
C PHE A 154 2.85 3.64 -0.24
N GLN A 155 4.17 3.50 -0.12
CA GLN A 155 4.92 3.67 1.11
C GLN A 155 6.28 4.30 0.80
N PHE A 156 6.77 5.22 1.65
CA PHE A 156 8.02 5.96 1.41
C PHE A 156 9.11 5.70 2.45
N VAL A 157 8.75 5.29 3.65
CA VAL A 157 9.69 5.18 4.77
C VAL A 157 9.86 3.74 5.23
N THR A 158 8.74 3.05 5.50
CA THR A 158 8.76 1.68 6.00
C THR A 158 7.97 0.78 5.06
N PHE A 159 8.68 -0.08 4.34
CA PHE A 159 8.07 -1.03 3.41
C PHE A 159 8.87 -2.33 3.33
N GLY A 160 8.25 -3.38 2.81
CA GLY A 160 8.92 -4.66 2.62
C GLY A 160 9.94 -4.61 1.47
N THR A 161 11.16 -5.00 1.75
CA THR A 161 12.32 -4.92 0.84
C THR A 161 12.60 -6.21 0.07
N LYS A 162 11.86 -7.27 0.33
CA LYS A 162 12.03 -8.59 -0.31
C LYS A 162 12.03 -8.56 -1.84
N THR A 163 11.36 -7.59 -2.45
CA THR A 163 11.38 -7.41 -3.90
C THR A 163 12.78 -7.13 -4.41
N LEU A 164 13.53 -6.25 -3.75
CA LEU A 164 14.93 -5.96 -4.08
C LEU A 164 15.85 -7.12 -3.67
N GLU A 165 15.74 -7.58 -2.42
CA GLU A 165 16.61 -8.60 -1.85
C GLU A 165 16.60 -9.93 -2.62
N ASN A 166 15.48 -10.28 -3.25
CA ASN A 166 15.35 -11.51 -4.03
C ASN A 166 15.47 -11.29 -5.54
N SER A 167 15.72 -10.07 -6.00
CA SER A 167 15.95 -9.79 -7.42
C SER A 167 17.43 -9.92 -7.78
N ASP A 168 17.72 -10.64 -8.85
CA ASP A 168 19.06 -10.72 -9.47
C ASP A 168 19.28 -9.64 -10.53
N HIS A 169 18.30 -8.74 -10.70
CA HIS A 169 18.26 -7.70 -11.71
C HIS A 169 17.45 -6.49 -11.26
N PHE A 170 17.59 -5.39 -12.00
CA PHE A 170 16.74 -4.21 -11.87
C PHE A 170 16.47 -3.60 -13.25
N TYR A 171 15.46 -2.75 -13.32
CA TYR A 171 15.07 -2.03 -14.52
C TYR A 171 15.54 -0.59 -14.45
N ILE A 172 16.10 -0.09 -15.56
CA ILE A 172 16.46 1.32 -15.75
C ILE A 172 15.95 1.80 -17.10
N LYS A 173 15.66 3.10 -17.21
CA LYS A 173 15.29 3.71 -18.50
C LYS A 173 16.47 4.51 -19.03
N LYS A 174 17.02 4.14 -20.19
CA LYS A 174 18.09 4.85 -20.89
C LYS A 174 17.58 5.28 -22.27
N ASP A 175 17.72 6.55 -22.60
CA ASP A 175 17.25 7.11 -23.88
C ASP A 175 15.79 6.75 -24.24
N GLY A 176 14.93 6.72 -23.23
CA GLY A 176 13.52 6.37 -23.39
C GLY A 176 13.21 4.86 -23.45
N ILE A 177 14.22 4.00 -23.45
CA ILE A 177 14.08 2.54 -23.57
C ILE A 177 14.35 1.88 -22.22
N TRP A 178 13.48 0.95 -21.83
CA TRP A 178 13.70 0.13 -20.64
C TRP A 178 14.75 -0.95 -20.90
N ILE A 179 15.69 -1.06 -19.97
CA ILE A 179 16.80 -2.02 -20.00
C ILE A 179 16.82 -2.80 -18.69
N ILE A 180 17.11 -4.09 -18.77
CA ILE A 180 17.34 -4.95 -17.60
C ILE A 180 18.86 -5.01 -17.37
N GLU A 181 19.25 -4.59 -16.18
CA GLU A 181 20.63 -4.78 -15.70
C GLU A 181 20.67 -6.03 -14.82
N ASN A 182 21.30 -7.08 -15.32
CA ASN A 182 21.46 -8.36 -14.61
C ASN A 182 22.57 -8.26 -13.57
N LYS A 183 22.30 -7.60 -12.48
CA LYS A 183 23.23 -7.39 -11.37
C LYS A 183 22.48 -7.36 -10.06
N PRO A 184 22.84 -8.24 -9.11
CA PRO A 184 22.31 -8.13 -7.75
C PRO A 184 22.77 -6.82 -7.11
N THR A 185 21.95 -6.28 -6.23
CA THR A 185 22.21 -5.03 -5.54
C THR A 185 22.13 -5.24 -4.02
N ILE A 186 22.81 -4.38 -3.29
CA ILE A 186 22.84 -4.38 -1.84
C ILE A 186 21.84 -3.33 -1.37
N LEU A 187 20.89 -3.74 -0.53
CA LEU A 187 19.79 -2.91 -0.08
C LEU A 187 20.26 -1.59 0.54
N GLU A 188 21.23 -1.68 1.44
CA GLU A 188 21.78 -0.54 2.16
C GLU A 188 22.48 0.47 1.22
N GLU A 189 23.16 -0.03 0.20
CA GLU A 189 23.80 0.82 -0.82
C GLU A 189 22.75 1.55 -1.66
N GLU A 190 21.65 0.88 -2.03
CA GLU A 190 20.57 1.49 -2.80
C GLU A 190 19.86 2.58 -1.99
N PHE A 191 19.60 2.34 -0.69
CA PHE A 191 19.08 3.38 0.19
C PHE A 191 20.03 4.55 0.31
N ALA A 192 21.30 4.30 0.66
CA ALA A 192 22.30 5.34 0.85
C ALA A 192 22.45 6.20 -0.41
N LYS A 193 22.55 5.56 -1.58
CA LYS A 193 22.65 6.24 -2.86
C LYS A 193 21.43 7.08 -3.17
N SER A 194 20.23 6.50 -3.06
CA SER A 194 18.99 7.20 -3.42
C SER A 194 18.74 8.42 -2.53
N TYR A 195 19.03 8.32 -1.24
CA TYR A 195 18.93 9.46 -0.32
C TYR A 195 20.00 10.53 -0.62
N SER A 196 21.24 10.12 -0.85
CA SER A 196 22.31 11.05 -1.20
C SER A 196 21.99 11.83 -2.48
N ASP A 197 21.61 11.11 -3.55
CA ASP A 197 21.27 11.73 -4.83
C ASP A 197 20.05 12.66 -4.69
N PHE A 198 19.05 12.28 -3.91
CA PHE A 198 17.84 13.08 -3.67
C PHE A 198 18.18 14.39 -2.95
N PHE A 199 18.98 14.34 -1.88
CA PHE A 199 19.35 15.52 -1.13
C PHE A 199 20.28 16.47 -1.93
N GLN A 200 21.19 15.91 -2.73
CA GLN A 200 22.04 16.71 -3.61
C GLN A 200 21.21 17.42 -4.69
N ASN A 201 20.31 16.72 -5.37
CA ASN A 201 19.49 17.28 -6.44
C ASN A 201 18.49 18.34 -5.95
N ASN A 202 18.04 18.26 -4.71
CA ASN A 202 17.12 19.23 -4.11
C ASN A 202 17.84 20.35 -3.31
N ASN A 203 19.15 20.45 -3.36
CA ASN A 203 19.96 21.48 -2.70
C ASN A 203 19.73 21.60 -1.18
N TYR A 204 19.36 20.53 -0.50
CA TYR A 204 19.08 20.57 0.95
C TYR A 204 20.32 20.92 1.78
N PHE A 205 21.52 20.73 1.26
CA PHE A 205 22.79 21.00 1.95
C PHE A 205 23.47 22.33 1.55
N ASN A 206 22.90 23.08 0.60
CA ASN A 206 23.53 24.32 0.09
C ASN A 206 22.94 25.61 0.71
N ASN A 207 22.19 25.52 1.81
CA ASN A 207 21.60 26.65 2.51
C ASN A 207 22.33 26.96 3.84
N GLU A 208 23.65 26.87 3.88
CA GLU A 208 24.47 27.42 4.94
C GLU A 208 25.32 28.62 4.44
#